data_48068e8c0d1f1b9004e4e3b284765e28
#
_entry.id   48068e8c0d1f1b9004e4e3b284765e28
#
_cell.length_a   1.000
_cell.length_b   1.000
_cell.length_c   1.000
_cell.angle_alpha   90.00
_cell.angle_beta   90.00
_cell.angle_gamma   90.00
#
_symmetry.space_group_name_H-M   'P 1'
#
loop_
_entity.id
_entity.type
_entity.pdbx_description
1 polymer ?
#
loop_
_entity_poly.entity_id
_entity_poly.type
_entity_poly.pdbx_seq_one_letter_code
_entity_poly.pdbx_strand_id
1 'polypeptide(L)'
;MHNTRLLACVGMLALVAVLGSAWPSVAQAPTPTPAPTAATPDPPGADVNPIIHNCPVVNDTVGNPPRSRPAKDVLTSGQPCERVANTTGIFPNDQPGHLLNLQHGFDFYSWLTFIALNSPADGKSILQSTPNGRTNWEDPANYQQLADIMLRDGSTPTWGKRDYPEICLKQFGPDKTIIHVEEDVFNQPFKSGPLIDQNSNYAVFDILMNRVMFDYVLTRGLYSRVGQRRFKEPIEFPSGEAPQKPDGLHDGRMGAVMLKVSWRILDPVKDRAVMNKFHTIDALVYLPGGDSTKAGPACVRKTLGLVGFHVGHKTAVAPQWIWTTFEHVDNAPQQKDVEAKKIDPKHVYNFYDPSPAAASRSVNQTPPQPWDPDPSFKFRDAYKSQITRTIAITPEAEELNKDFRSALKGTVWENYMLISTQWPSNPGCATDKTPSSEPDPSCAPVPAFLANTTLETYSQGDIPVASSSCMACHNDATTFHEPNSPNKMPSDFTFTLEKAH
;
A
#
# COMPACT_ATOMS: atom_id res chain seq x y z
N MET A 1 -10.81 -32.91 47.64
CA MET A 1 -12.08 -33.62 47.83
C MET A 1 -12.87 -33.51 46.55
N HIS A 2 -12.86 -34.59 45.80
CA HIS A 2 -13.99 -35.28 45.15
C HIS A 2 -14.78 -34.42 44.10
N ASN A 3 -15.05 -34.82 42.89
CA ASN A 3 -15.16 -36.15 42.28
C ASN A 3 -15.17 -36.07 40.74
N THR A 4 -14.51 -37.02 40.17
CA THR A 4 -14.51 -37.51 38.79
C THR A 4 -15.89 -38.05 38.39
N ARG A 5 -16.35 -37.87 37.15
CA ARG A 5 -17.21 -38.84 36.46
C ARG A 5 -16.86 -38.89 34.95
N LEU A 6 -16.23 -39.99 34.58
CA LEU A 6 -16.25 -40.59 33.25
C LEU A 6 -17.67 -41.09 32.92
N LEU A 7 -18.11 -40.94 31.69
CA LEU A 7 -19.15 -41.80 31.11
C LEU A 7 -18.72 -42.24 29.70
N ALA A 8 -18.44 -43.51 29.61
CA ALA A 8 -18.28 -44.27 28.37
C ALA A 8 -19.68 -44.56 27.78
N CYS A 9 -19.87 -44.44 26.49
CA CYS A 9 -20.97 -45.07 25.77
C CYS A 9 -20.45 -45.97 24.66
N VAL A 10 -20.85 -47.20 24.80
CA VAL A 10 -20.58 -48.39 24.00
C VAL A 10 -21.32 -48.33 22.67
N GLY A 11 -20.70 -48.92 21.65
CA GLY A 11 -21.21 -48.98 20.28
C GLY A 11 -22.36 -49.99 20.09
N MET A 12 -23.09 -49.75 19.02
CA MET A 12 -24.00 -50.74 18.45
C MET A 12 -23.82 -50.77 16.93
N LEU A 13 -23.20 -51.84 16.44
CA LEU A 13 -23.20 -52.21 15.01
C LEU A 13 -24.60 -52.76 14.66
N ALA A 14 -25.25 -52.19 13.69
CA ALA A 14 -26.39 -52.78 13.01
C ALA A 14 -25.98 -53.18 11.59
N LEU A 15 -25.97 -54.49 11.36
CA LEU A 15 -25.80 -55.13 10.05
C LEU A 15 -27.12 -55.00 9.29
N VAL A 16 -27.18 -54.35 8.15
CA VAL A 16 -28.32 -54.37 7.22
C VAL A 16 -27.89 -55.09 5.95
N ALA A 17 -28.55 -56.24 5.70
CA ALA A 17 -28.38 -57.01 4.47
C ALA A 17 -29.07 -56.28 3.30
N VAL A 18 -28.33 -56.10 2.21
CA VAL A 18 -28.85 -55.54 0.96
C VAL A 18 -29.30 -56.68 0.05
N LEU A 19 -30.61 -56.76 -0.19
CA LEU A 19 -31.19 -57.54 -1.26
C LEU A 19 -31.08 -56.77 -2.59
N GLY A 20 -30.40 -57.37 -3.55
CA GLY A 20 -30.25 -56.80 -4.87
C GLY A 20 -31.53 -56.83 -5.69
N SER A 21 -31.89 -55.67 -6.24
CA SER A 21 -32.82 -55.59 -7.38
C SER A 21 -32.11 -54.88 -8.53
N ALA A 22 -31.94 -55.59 -9.62
CA ALA A 22 -31.38 -55.07 -10.87
C ALA A 22 -32.36 -54.10 -11.51
N TRP A 23 -31.90 -52.86 -11.73
CA TRP A 23 -32.60 -51.87 -12.56
C TRP A 23 -32.02 -51.88 -13.97
N PRO A 24 -32.86 -51.72 -15.00
CA PRO A 24 -32.35 -51.67 -16.38
C PRO A 24 -31.54 -50.38 -16.61
N SER A 25 -30.41 -50.52 -17.28
CA SER A 25 -29.54 -49.41 -17.71
C SER A 25 -30.28 -48.50 -18.67
N VAL A 26 -30.55 -47.28 -18.22
CA VAL A 26 -30.97 -46.18 -19.09
C VAL A 26 -29.73 -45.64 -19.76
N ALA A 27 -29.71 -45.67 -21.10
CA ALA A 27 -28.64 -45.05 -21.88
C ALA A 27 -28.52 -43.57 -21.54
N GLN A 28 -27.36 -43.15 -21.04
CA GLN A 28 -27.05 -41.74 -20.84
C GLN A 28 -27.03 -41.00 -22.18
N ALA A 29 -27.86 -40.00 -22.30
CA ALA A 29 -27.77 -39.02 -23.39
C ALA A 29 -26.40 -38.30 -23.29
N PRO A 30 -25.78 -37.98 -24.43
CA PRO A 30 -24.52 -37.24 -24.43
C PRO A 30 -24.70 -35.89 -23.74
N THR A 31 -23.84 -35.60 -22.77
CA THR A 31 -23.74 -34.31 -22.11
C THR A 31 -23.50 -33.24 -23.17
N PRO A 32 -24.30 -32.18 -23.23
CA PRO A 32 -24.02 -31.08 -24.14
C PRO A 32 -22.69 -30.44 -23.77
N THR A 33 -21.79 -30.33 -24.74
CA THR A 33 -20.57 -29.55 -24.64
C THR A 33 -20.95 -28.14 -24.17
N PRO A 34 -20.35 -27.61 -23.10
CA PRO A 34 -20.63 -26.23 -22.71
C PRO A 34 -20.26 -25.33 -23.90
N ALA A 35 -21.20 -24.50 -24.32
CA ALA A 35 -20.94 -23.45 -25.29
C ALA A 35 -19.81 -22.58 -24.74
N PRO A 36 -18.91 -22.07 -25.59
CA PRO A 36 -17.89 -21.14 -25.13
C PRO A 36 -18.64 -19.97 -24.48
N THR A 37 -18.32 -19.73 -23.21
CA THR A 37 -18.80 -18.54 -22.47
C THR A 37 -18.38 -17.35 -23.32
N ALA A 38 -19.36 -16.65 -23.86
CA ALA A 38 -19.12 -15.38 -24.51
C ALA A 38 -18.40 -14.49 -23.49
N ALA A 39 -17.21 -14.04 -23.87
CA ALA A 39 -16.49 -13.04 -23.09
C ALA A 39 -17.48 -11.91 -22.82
N THR A 40 -17.67 -11.56 -21.56
CA THR A 40 -18.45 -10.38 -21.18
C THR A 40 -17.85 -9.20 -21.93
N PRO A 41 -18.63 -8.43 -22.69
CA PRO A 41 -18.10 -7.27 -23.38
C PRO A 41 -17.50 -6.33 -22.33
N ASP A 42 -16.29 -5.85 -22.59
CA ASP A 42 -15.66 -4.80 -21.79
C ASP A 42 -16.65 -3.66 -21.57
N PRO A 43 -16.75 -3.12 -20.37
CA PRO A 43 -17.64 -2.00 -20.11
C PRO A 43 -17.29 -0.83 -21.03
N PRO A 44 -18.29 -0.18 -21.64
CA PRO A 44 -18.05 0.93 -22.55
C PRO A 44 -17.39 2.08 -21.78
N GLY A 45 -16.16 2.41 -22.15
CA GLY A 45 -15.36 3.48 -21.54
C GLY A 45 -13.96 3.07 -21.09
N ALA A 46 -13.60 1.81 -21.17
CA ALA A 46 -12.24 1.34 -20.93
C ALA A 46 -11.35 1.53 -22.16
N ASP A 47 -11.32 2.73 -22.73
CA ASP A 47 -10.14 3.21 -23.44
C ASP A 47 -9.07 3.51 -22.37
N VAL A 48 -8.65 2.48 -21.67
CA VAL A 48 -7.45 2.51 -20.88
C VAL A 48 -6.33 2.67 -21.89
N ASN A 49 -5.89 3.88 -22.06
CA ASN A 49 -4.74 4.20 -22.89
C ASN A 49 -3.66 3.14 -22.62
N PRO A 50 -3.19 2.40 -23.59
CA PRO A 50 -2.14 1.38 -23.39
C PRO A 50 -0.85 2.11 -23.07
N ILE A 51 -0.68 2.49 -21.82
CA ILE A 51 0.46 3.27 -21.37
C ILE A 51 1.46 2.31 -20.77
N ILE A 52 2.17 1.63 -21.64
CA ILE A 52 3.39 0.98 -21.22
C ILE A 52 4.52 1.75 -21.86
N HIS A 53 5.17 2.52 -21.06
CA HIS A 53 6.31 3.25 -21.49
C HIS A 53 7.57 2.62 -20.91
N ASN A 54 8.41 2.13 -21.81
CA ASN A 54 9.83 1.87 -21.59
C ASN A 54 10.19 1.23 -20.24
N CYS A 55 9.58 0.07 -19.94
CA CYS A 55 10.16 -0.79 -18.94
C CYS A 55 11.54 -1.22 -19.43
N PRO A 56 12.63 -0.84 -18.78
CA PRO A 56 13.92 -1.35 -19.13
C PRO A 56 13.87 -2.86 -19.04
N VAL A 57 14.27 -3.55 -20.11
CA VAL A 57 14.45 -4.99 -20.10
C VAL A 57 15.61 -5.26 -19.16
N VAL A 58 15.30 -5.68 -17.94
CA VAL A 58 16.30 -6.28 -17.09
C VAL A 58 16.55 -7.66 -17.67
N ASN A 59 17.61 -7.77 -18.48
CA ASN A 59 18.06 -9.05 -18.98
C ASN A 59 18.66 -9.84 -17.81
N ASP A 60 17.81 -10.54 -17.09
CA ASP A 60 18.23 -11.58 -16.17
C ASP A 60 18.71 -12.77 -17.00
N THR A 61 19.96 -12.73 -17.40
CA THR A 61 20.70 -13.98 -17.61
C THR A 61 20.87 -14.59 -16.22
N VAL A 62 20.24 -15.73 -16.02
CA VAL A 62 20.35 -16.56 -14.81
C VAL A 62 21.80 -16.56 -14.34
N GLY A 63 22.09 -15.91 -13.21
CA GLY A 63 23.40 -15.97 -12.58
C GLY A 63 24.11 -14.66 -12.26
N ASN A 64 23.67 -13.51 -12.80
CA ASN A 64 24.19 -12.19 -12.38
C ASN A 64 23.09 -11.16 -12.43
N PRO A 65 22.60 -10.68 -11.27
CA PRO A 65 21.74 -9.51 -11.26
C PRO A 65 22.50 -8.35 -11.92
N PRO A 66 21.81 -7.51 -12.71
CA PRO A 66 22.47 -6.37 -13.33
C PRO A 66 22.97 -5.43 -12.23
N ARG A 67 24.26 -5.47 -11.97
CA ARG A 67 24.97 -4.49 -11.14
C ARG A 67 25.16 -3.16 -11.88
N SER A 68 24.36 -2.92 -12.91
CA SER A 68 24.44 -1.70 -13.70
C SER A 68 23.74 -0.57 -12.95
N ARG A 69 24.47 0.52 -12.78
CA ARG A 69 23.87 1.83 -12.43
C ARG A 69 22.64 2.03 -13.31
N PRO A 70 21.53 2.58 -12.75
CA PRO A 70 20.36 2.85 -13.55
C PRO A 70 20.79 3.65 -14.79
N ALA A 71 20.52 3.11 -15.96
CA ALA A 71 20.81 3.81 -17.20
C ALA A 71 19.98 5.09 -17.24
N LYS A 72 20.46 6.12 -17.90
CA LYS A 72 19.81 7.43 -17.97
C LYS A 72 18.37 7.35 -18.52
N ASP A 73 18.11 6.40 -19.39
CA ASP A 73 16.81 6.05 -19.98
C ASP A 73 15.80 5.48 -18.96
N VAL A 74 16.27 4.78 -17.92
CA VAL A 74 15.42 4.33 -16.81
C VAL A 74 14.77 5.51 -16.05
N LEU A 75 15.47 6.62 -16.00
CA LEU A 75 15.02 7.83 -15.31
C LEU A 75 14.01 8.65 -16.14
N THR A 76 13.59 8.18 -17.29
CA THR A 76 12.68 8.89 -18.21
C THR A 76 11.30 8.24 -18.34
N SER A 77 11.05 7.10 -17.72
CA SER A 77 9.75 6.42 -17.81
C SER A 77 8.68 7.11 -16.96
N GLY A 78 7.50 7.35 -17.53
CA GLY A 78 6.41 8.06 -16.87
C GLY A 78 5.36 7.18 -16.17
N GLN A 79 5.46 5.84 -16.27
CA GLN A 79 4.47 4.93 -15.72
C GLN A 79 5.11 3.72 -15.04
N PRO A 80 4.47 3.11 -14.00
CA PRO A 80 4.94 1.89 -13.37
C PRO A 80 5.11 0.76 -14.38
N CYS A 81 6.18 0.00 -14.25
CA CYS A 81 6.41 -1.15 -15.09
C CYS A 81 5.48 -2.32 -14.78
N GLU A 82 4.78 -2.86 -15.78
CA GLU A 82 4.05 -4.13 -15.66
C GLU A 82 4.98 -5.34 -15.68
N ARG A 83 6.20 -5.18 -16.16
CA ARG A 83 7.23 -6.22 -16.16
C ARG A 83 8.01 -6.19 -14.87
N VAL A 84 7.73 -7.13 -14.01
CA VAL A 84 8.70 -7.55 -13.00
C VAL A 84 9.83 -8.25 -13.74
N ALA A 85 11.08 -7.88 -13.45
CA ALA A 85 12.27 -8.43 -14.05
C ALA A 85 12.13 -9.94 -14.26
N ASN A 86 12.08 -10.31 -15.47
CA ASN A 86 11.97 -11.64 -16.09
C ASN A 86 11.69 -12.83 -15.15
N THR A 87 10.54 -12.79 -14.49
CA THR A 87 10.04 -13.93 -13.72
C THR A 87 9.46 -15.01 -14.65
N THR A 88 10.05 -15.21 -15.83
CA THR A 88 9.65 -16.25 -16.76
C THR A 88 9.71 -17.61 -16.07
N GLY A 89 8.60 -17.99 -15.44
CA GLY A 89 8.30 -19.36 -15.07
C GLY A 89 9.19 -20.00 -14.00
N ILE A 90 10.09 -19.27 -13.35
CA ILE A 90 11.00 -19.82 -12.35
C ILE A 90 10.70 -19.17 -11.00
N PHE A 91 9.58 -19.58 -10.40
CA PHE A 91 9.48 -19.50 -8.97
C PHE A 91 10.33 -20.61 -8.36
N PRO A 92 11.07 -20.35 -7.29
CA PRO A 92 12.17 -21.19 -6.90
C PRO A 92 11.70 -22.56 -6.40
N ASN A 93 12.16 -23.57 -7.07
CA ASN A 93 12.37 -24.86 -6.44
C ASN A 93 13.69 -24.77 -5.66
N ASP A 94 13.62 -24.69 -4.34
CA ASP A 94 14.60 -25.16 -3.34
C ASP A 94 16.06 -24.63 -3.35
N GLN A 95 16.37 -23.49 -3.94
CA GLN A 95 17.74 -22.94 -3.90
C GLN A 95 17.79 -21.63 -3.09
N PRO A 96 18.42 -21.58 -1.90
CA PRO A 96 18.49 -20.39 -1.06
C PRO A 96 19.05 -19.12 -1.74
N GLY A 97 20.02 -19.29 -2.65
CA GLY A 97 20.57 -18.17 -3.42
C GLY A 97 19.63 -17.56 -4.45
N HIS A 98 18.61 -18.29 -4.84
CA HIS A 98 17.64 -17.85 -5.85
C HIS A 98 16.66 -16.82 -5.31
N LEU A 99 16.23 -16.95 -4.05
CA LEU A 99 15.35 -15.96 -3.39
C LEU A 99 15.99 -14.59 -3.28
N LEU A 100 17.30 -14.52 -3.02
CA LEU A 100 18.03 -13.26 -2.95
C LEU A 100 18.07 -12.55 -4.31
N ASN A 101 18.25 -13.30 -5.40
CA ASN A 101 18.23 -12.73 -6.75
C ASN A 101 16.83 -12.23 -7.14
N LEU A 102 15.77 -12.93 -6.73
CA LEU A 102 14.40 -12.48 -6.95
C LEU A 102 14.09 -11.24 -6.11
N GLN A 103 14.50 -11.19 -4.84
CA GLN A 103 14.33 -10.01 -3.99
C GLN A 103 14.98 -8.78 -4.61
N HIS A 104 16.22 -8.93 -5.14
CA HIS A 104 16.89 -7.84 -5.83
C HIS A 104 16.09 -7.37 -7.06
N GLY A 105 15.52 -8.29 -7.84
CA GLY A 105 14.67 -7.99 -9.00
C GLY A 105 13.41 -7.20 -8.58
N PHE A 106 12.75 -7.59 -7.50
CA PHE A 106 11.58 -6.88 -6.96
C PHE A 106 11.95 -5.51 -6.37
N ASP A 107 13.08 -5.39 -5.69
CA ASP A 107 13.56 -4.12 -5.16
C ASP A 107 13.97 -3.16 -6.29
N PHE A 108 14.57 -3.65 -7.36
CA PHE A 108 14.86 -2.88 -8.56
C PHE A 108 13.57 -2.42 -9.27
N TYR A 109 12.59 -3.32 -9.43
CA TYR A 109 11.26 -2.97 -9.92
C TYR A 109 10.61 -1.85 -9.09
N SER A 110 10.73 -1.91 -7.77
CA SER A 110 10.20 -0.90 -6.87
C SER A 110 10.82 0.48 -7.10
N TRP A 111 12.12 0.54 -7.34
CA TRP A 111 12.78 1.79 -7.71
C TRP A 111 12.30 2.33 -9.05
N LEU A 112 12.08 1.47 -10.07
CA LEU A 112 11.52 1.89 -11.35
C LEU A 112 10.10 2.43 -11.18
N THR A 113 9.29 1.76 -10.37
CA THR A 113 7.94 2.20 -10.02
C THR A 113 7.95 3.56 -9.31
N PHE A 114 8.85 3.73 -8.34
CA PHE A 114 9.02 5.01 -7.63
C PHE A 114 9.38 6.14 -8.59
N ILE A 115 10.33 5.91 -9.50
CA ILE A 115 10.73 6.90 -10.51
C ILE A 115 9.54 7.25 -11.41
N ALA A 116 8.83 6.26 -11.93
CA ALA A 116 7.69 6.47 -12.80
C ALA A 116 6.60 7.30 -12.14
N LEU A 117 6.24 6.95 -10.90
CA LEU A 117 5.21 7.66 -10.13
C LEU A 117 5.63 9.09 -9.78
N ASN A 118 6.89 9.28 -9.41
CA ASN A 118 7.40 10.57 -8.95
C ASN A 118 8.02 11.45 -10.06
N SER A 119 8.01 10.99 -11.31
CA SER A 119 8.33 11.85 -12.45
C SER A 119 7.31 12.97 -12.59
N PRO A 120 7.71 14.15 -13.11
CA PRO A 120 6.79 15.26 -13.34
C PRO A 120 5.60 14.88 -14.23
N ALA A 121 4.39 15.33 -13.87
CA ALA A 121 3.16 15.05 -14.60
C ALA A 121 3.14 15.64 -16.03
N ASP A 122 4.04 16.57 -16.33
CA ASP A 122 4.20 17.15 -17.65
C ASP A 122 5.07 16.31 -18.62
N GLY A 123 5.40 15.08 -18.22
CA GLY A 123 6.16 14.12 -19.03
C GLY A 123 7.67 14.34 -19.03
N LYS A 124 8.18 15.24 -18.20
CA LYS A 124 9.62 15.41 -18.04
C LYS A 124 10.26 14.29 -17.24
N SER A 125 11.57 14.14 -17.38
CA SER A 125 12.36 13.23 -16.56
C SER A 125 12.31 13.62 -15.08
N ILE A 126 12.37 12.62 -14.19
CA ILE A 126 12.51 12.84 -12.74
C ILE A 126 13.72 13.70 -12.38
N LEU A 127 14.76 13.72 -13.22
CA LEU A 127 15.92 14.61 -13.06
C LEU A 127 15.61 16.10 -13.24
N GLN A 128 14.44 16.42 -13.78
CA GLN A 128 13.94 17.79 -13.95
C GLN A 128 12.86 18.16 -12.93
N SER A 129 12.65 17.29 -11.93
CA SER A 129 11.71 17.54 -10.85
C SER A 129 12.09 18.75 -10.03
N THR A 130 11.08 19.49 -9.60
CA THR A 130 11.23 20.54 -8.57
C THR A 130 10.60 20.06 -7.27
N PRO A 131 11.03 20.54 -6.10
CA PRO A 131 10.51 20.09 -4.81
C PRO A 131 8.98 20.19 -4.67
N ASN A 132 8.35 21.15 -5.32
CA ASN A 132 6.90 21.38 -5.31
C ASN A 132 6.24 21.15 -6.68
N GLY A 133 6.92 20.47 -7.60
CA GLY A 133 6.38 20.10 -8.90
C GLY A 133 5.40 18.96 -8.79
N ARG A 134 4.25 19.06 -9.49
CA ARG A 134 3.28 17.98 -9.53
C ARG A 134 3.88 16.72 -10.12
N THR A 135 3.73 15.59 -9.45
CA THR A 135 4.16 14.26 -9.91
C THR A 135 3.05 13.53 -10.66
N ASN A 136 3.39 12.45 -11.33
CA ASN A 136 2.42 11.62 -12.06
C ASN A 136 1.29 11.09 -11.15
N TRP A 137 1.61 10.66 -9.93
CA TRP A 137 0.60 10.14 -9.02
C TRP A 137 -0.27 11.23 -8.37
N GLU A 138 0.18 12.49 -8.38
CA GLU A 138 -0.61 13.65 -7.93
C GLU A 138 -1.53 14.18 -9.03
N ASP A 139 -1.35 13.75 -10.27
CA ASP A 139 -2.22 14.13 -11.36
C ASP A 139 -3.56 13.41 -11.26
N PRO A 140 -4.70 14.12 -11.10
CA PRO A 140 -6.03 13.52 -11.04
C PRO A 140 -6.45 12.80 -12.33
N ALA A 141 -5.72 12.99 -13.44
CA ALA A 141 -5.90 12.20 -14.65
C ALA A 141 -5.38 10.76 -14.47
N ASN A 142 -4.42 10.53 -13.57
CA ASN A 142 -3.75 9.25 -13.37
C ASN A 142 -4.20 8.54 -12.10
N TYR A 143 -4.43 9.30 -11.01
CA TYR A 143 -4.81 8.75 -9.70
C TYR A 143 -5.90 9.62 -9.04
N GLN A 144 -6.75 8.97 -8.28
CA GLN A 144 -7.83 9.64 -7.54
C GLN A 144 -7.80 9.24 -6.06
N GLN A 145 -8.01 10.21 -5.18
CA GLN A 145 -8.04 9.99 -3.74
C GLN A 145 -9.26 9.14 -3.34
N LEU A 146 -9.08 8.31 -2.33
CA LEU A 146 -10.12 7.42 -1.84
C LEU A 146 -11.39 8.17 -1.40
N ALA A 147 -11.24 9.33 -0.78
CA ALA A 147 -12.35 10.16 -0.35
C ALA A 147 -13.20 10.71 -1.52
N ASP A 148 -12.61 10.85 -2.72
CA ASP A 148 -13.33 11.23 -3.93
C ASP A 148 -14.06 10.05 -4.60
N ILE A 149 -13.87 8.84 -4.08
CA ILE A 149 -14.43 7.58 -4.60
C ILE A 149 -15.47 7.02 -3.63
N MET A 150 -15.14 6.95 -2.36
CA MET A 150 -16.03 6.50 -1.28
C MET A 150 -16.80 7.71 -0.72
N LEU A 151 -17.68 8.28 -1.56
CA LEU A 151 -18.41 9.51 -1.21
C LEU A 151 -19.29 9.30 0.01
N ARG A 152 -19.29 10.25 0.94
CA ARG A 152 -20.01 10.15 2.23
C ARG A 152 -21.51 9.94 2.10
N ASP A 153 -22.10 10.41 1.01
CA ASP A 153 -23.53 10.22 0.71
C ASP A 153 -23.81 8.91 -0.04
N GLY A 154 -22.78 8.09 -0.32
CA GLY A 154 -22.87 6.85 -1.07
C GLY A 154 -23.22 7.03 -2.55
N SER A 155 -23.16 8.25 -3.06
CA SER A 155 -23.46 8.56 -4.47
C SER A 155 -22.38 8.00 -5.40
N THR A 156 -22.71 7.90 -6.70
CA THR A 156 -21.80 7.35 -7.70
C THR A 156 -20.64 8.30 -7.97
N PRO A 157 -19.39 7.87 -7.74
CA PRO A 157 -18.22 8.70 -8.01
C PRO A 157 -17.98 8.87 -9.51
N THR A 158 -17.30 9.95 -9.87
CA THR A 158 -16.91 10.24 -11.25
C THR A 158 -15.39 10.41 -11.30
N TRP A 159 -14.73 9.74 -12.23
CA TRP A 159 -13.28 9.90 -12.42
C TRP A 159 -12.89 11.34 -12.72
N GLY A 160 -11.82 11.80 -12.07
CA GLY A 160 -11.33 13.18 -12.20
C GLY A 160 -12.13 14.23 -11.46
N LYS A 161 -13.27 13.86 -10.84
CA LYS A 161 -14.06 14.77 -10.01
C LYS A 161 -13.60 14.69 -8.57
N ARG A 162 -13.27 15.86 -8.00
CA ARG A 162 -12.91 15.98 -6.58
C ARG A 162 -14.15 16.25 -5.73
N ASP A 163 -14.22 15.63 -4.57
CA ASP A 163 -15.21 15.95 -3.53
C ASP A 163 -14.67 17.04 -2.63
N TYR A 164 -15.08 18.28 -2.91
CA TYR A 164 -14.66 19.44 -2.12
C TYR A 164 -15.63 19.68 -0.97
N PRO A 165 -15.21 19.51 0.29
CA PRO A 165 -16.02 19.89 1.43
C PRO A 165 -16.44 21.36 1.34
N GLU A 166 -17.72 21.62 1.65
CA GLU A 166 -18.32 22.96 1.48
C GLU A 166 -17.53 24.05 2.24
N ILE A 167 -17.03 23.72 3.43
CA ILE A 167 -16.20 24.64 4.22
C ILE A 167 -14.91 25.02 3.49
N CYS A 168 -14.28 24.06 2.81
CA CYS A 168 -13.07 24.31 2.02
C CYS A 168 -13.39 25.19 0.81
N LEU A 169 -14.47 24.89 0.09
CA LEU A 169 -14.91 25.69 -1.07
C LEU A 169 -15.21 27.14 -0.70
N LYS A 170 -15.94 27.37 0.40
CA LYS A 170 -16.27 28.70 0.88
C LYS A 170 -15.03 29.51 1.27
N GLN A 171 -14.03 28.84 1.84
CA GLN A 171 -12.84 29.51 2.39
C GLN A 171 -11.72 29.71 1.37
N PHE A 172 -11.53 28.76 0.44
CA PHE A 172 -10.36 28.72 -0.43
C PHE A 172 -10.65 28.59 -1.92
N GLY A 173 -11.90 28.24 -2.31
CA GLY A 173 -12.26 27.92 -3.69
C GLY A 173 -11.81 26.51 -4.13
N PRO A 174 -12.09 26.10 -5.40
CA PRO A 174 -11.92 24.72 -5.86
C PRO A 174 -10.51 24.32 -6.30
N ASP A 175 -9.58 25.27 -6.43
CA ASP A 175 -8.30 25.04 -7.14
C ASP A 175 -7.17 24.51 -6.26
N LYS A 176 -7.47 23.85 -5.16
CA LYS A 176 -6.46 23.37 -4.23
C LYS A 176 -6.49 21.84 -4.09
N THR A 177 -5.31 21.26 -3.94
CA THR A 177 -5.20 19.87 -3.53
C THR A 177 -5.78 19.72 -2.14
N ILE A 178 -6.77 18.86 -1.98
CA ILE A 178 -7.39 18.55 -0.68
C ILE A 178 -6.94 17.18 -0.26
N ILE A 179 -6.42 17.09 0.97
CA ILE A 179 -6.21 15.84 1.67
C ILE A 179 -7.32 15.73 2.70
N HIS A 180 -8.12 14.68 2.59
CA HIS A 180 -9.16 14.41 3.57
C HIS A 180 -8.54 13.71 4.78
N VAL A 181 -8.66 14.31 5.95
CA VAL A 181 -8.34 13.65 7.20
C VAL A 181 -9.62 13.02 7.73
N GLU A 182 -9.73 11.72 7.59
CA GLU A 182 -10.77 10.92 8.23
C GLU A 182 -10.26 10.38 9.57
N GLU A 183 -11.16 9.87 10.42
CA GLU A 183 -10.81 9.36 11.75
C GLU A 183 -9.63 8.37 11.73
N ASP A 184 -9.55 7.55 10.69
CA ASP A 184 -8.48 6.56 10.55
C ASP A 184 -7.24 7.06 9.79
N VAL A 185 -7.26 8.27 9.21
CA VAL A 185 -6.19 8.76 8.32
C VAL A 185 -4.98 9.30 9.09
N PHE A 186 -5.12 9.56 10.37
CA PHE A 186 -3.98 9.91 11.24
C PHE A 186 -3.58 8.75 12.18
N ASN A 187 -4.41 7.71 12.32
CA ASN A 187 -4.07 6.52 13.08
C ASN A 187 -3.19 5.57 12.29
N GLN A 188 -2.24 4.98 12.98
CA GLN A 188 -1.47 3.85 12.47
C GLN A 188 -2.35 2.59 12.40
N PRO A 189 -1.93 1.52 11.68
CA PRO A 189 -2.65 0.26 11.62
C PRO A 189 -3.08 -0.23 13.00
N PHE A 190 -4.22 -0.92 13.05
CA PHE A 190 -4.82 -1.46 14.28
C PHE A 190 -5.21 -0.39 15.31
N LYS A 191 -5.42 0.87 14.88
CA LYS A 191 -5.70 2.01 15.76
C LYS A 191 -4.65 2.16 16.87
N SER A 192 -3.39 1.90 16.54
CA SER A 192 -2.28 1.92 17.48
C SER A 192 -1.81 3.34 17.88
N GLY A 193 -2.41 4.36 17.31
CA GLY A 193 -2.17 5.78 17.65
C GLY A 193 -1.53 6.57 16.52
N PRO A 194 -1.54 7.90 16.63
CA PRO A 194 -0.98 8.78 15.62
C PRO A 194 0.55 8.87 15.72
N LEU A 195 1.19 9.21 14.61
CA LEU A 195 2.59 9.57 14.55
C LEU A 195 2.73 11.09 14.71
N ILE A 196 3.60 11.53 15.63
CA ILE A 196 3.80 12.95 15.96
C ILE A 196 5.24 13.35 15.63
N ASP A 197 5.41 14.39 14.81
CA ASP A 197 6.72 14.86 14.40
C ASP A 197 7.47 15.63 15.50
N GLN A 198 8.72 16.02 15.20
CA GLN A 198 9.53 16.81 16.14
C GLN A 198 9.07 18.27 16.31
N ASN A 199 8.08 18.70 15.55
CA ASN A 199 7.36 19.97 15.74
C ASN A 199 6.02 19.80 16.46
N SER A 200 5.74 18.61 16.99
CA SER A 200 4.48 18.23 17.64
C SER A 200 3.26 18.26 16.72
N ASN A 201 3.45 18.14 15.40
CA ASN A 201 2.36 18.00 14.45
C ASN A 201 2.01 16.52 14.24
N TYR A 202 0.74 16.27 13.98
CA TYR A 202 0.30 14.98 13.45
C TYR A 202 0.87 14.76 12.05
N ALA A 203 1.37 13.55 11.78
CA ALA A 203 1.49 13.07 10.41
C ALA A 203 0.08 12.82 9.86
N VAL A 204 -0.13 13.12 8.58
CA VAL A 204 -1.40 12.88 7.89
C VAL A 204 -1.19 11.95 6.70
N PHE A 205 -2.22 11.19 6.36
CA PHE A 205 -2.14 10.16 5.33
C PHE A 205 -3.11 10.46 4.20
N ASP A 206 -2.78 9.93 3.03
CA ASP A 206 -3.65 9.96 1.87
C ASP A 206 -3.60 8.60 1.16
N ILE A 207 -4.73 8.18 0.59
CA ILE A 207 -4.87 6.92 -0.11
C ILE A 207 -5.42 7.22 -1.49
N LEU A 208 -4.77 6.67 -2.51
CA LEU A 208 -5.16 6.89 -3.91
C LEU A 208 -5.23 5.54 -4.64
N MET A 209 -5.97 5.54 -5.73
CA MET A 209 -5.98 4.41 -6.67
C MET A 209 -5.92 4.89 -8.11
N ASN A 210 -5.41 4.02 -8.99
CA ASN A 210 -5.39 4.29 -10.42
C ASN A 210 -6.77 4.06 -11.07
N ARG A 211 -6.89 4.43 -12.33
CA ARG A 211 -8.12 4.30 -13.10
C ARG A 211 -8.61 2.85 -13.19
N VAL A 212 -7.73 1.88 -13.33
CA VAL A 212 -8.08 0.45 -13.42
C VAL A 212 -8.81 -0.02 -12.15
N MET A 213 -8.26 0.34 -10.99
CA MET A 213 -8.88 0.01 -9.70
C MET A 213 -10.20 0.75 -9.50
N PHE A 214 -10.26 2.03 -9.88
CA PHE A 214 -11.49 2.84 -9.84
C PHE A 214 -12.60 2.23 -10.69
N ASP A 215 -12.32 1.89 -11.95
CA ASP A 215 -13.32 1.33 -12.87
C ASP A 215 -13.87 -0.01 -12.36
N TYR A 216 -13.04 -0.83 -11.73
CA TYR A 216 -13.47 -2.05 -11.06
C TYR A 216 -14.45 -1.74 -9.92
N VAL A 217 -14.11 -0.80 -9.04
CA VAL A 217 -14.98 -0.37 -7.93
C VAL A 217 -16.28 0.21 -8.45
N LEU A 218 -16.24 1.07 -9.48
CA LEU A 218 -17.38 1.72 -10.07
C LEU A 218 -18.35 0.74 -10.72
N THR A 219 -17.85 -0.11 -11.62
CA THR A 219 -18.70 -1.02 -12.43
C THR A 219 -19.39 -2.08 -11.59
N ARG A 220 -18.81 -2.44 -10.44
CA ARG A 220 -19.37 -3.40 -9.50
C ARG A 220 -20.15 -2.78 -8.35
N GLY A 221 -20.24 -1.45 -8.32
CA GLY A 221 -20.95 -0.71 -7.27
C GLY A 221 -20.28 -0.80 -5.88
N LEU A 222 -18.99 -1.17 -5.81
CA LEU A 222 -18.27 -1.39 -4.56
C LEU A 222 -17.94 -0.09 -3.80
N TYR A 223 -18.19 1.06 -4.40
CA TYR A 223 -18.04 2.38 -3.79
C TYR A 223 -19.06 2.68 -2.70
N SER A 224 -20.12 1.90 -2.56
CA SER A 224 -21.18 2.13 -1.56
C SER A 224 -21.53 0.87 -0.78
N ARG A 225 -21.94 1.03 0.47
CA ARG A 225 -22.42 -0.08 1.32
C ARG A 225 -23.56 -0.85 0.70
N VAL A 226 -24.47 -0.14 0.00
CA VAL A 226 -25.60 -0.76 -0.70
C VAL A 226 -25.11 -1.64 -1.84
N GLY A 227 -24.16 -1.15 -2.62
CA GLY A 227 -23.55 -1.90 -3.71
C GLY A 227 -22.80 -3.13 -3.22
N GLN A 228 -21.95 -2.97 -2.20
CA GLN A 228 -21.21 -4.09 -1.60
C GLN A 228 -22.13 -5.19 -1.06
N ARG A 229 -23.26 -4.83 -0.41
CA ARG A 229 -24.23 -5.84 0.06
C ARG A 229 -24.89 -6.62 -1.08
N ARG A 230 -25.01 -6.03 -2.27
CA ARG A 230 -25.60 -6.68 -3.47
C ARG A 230 -24.59 -7.53 -4.23
N PHE A 231 -23.32 -7.17 -4.16
CA PHE A 231 -22.24 -7.90 -4.81
C PHE A 231 -22.00 -9.25 -4.11
N LYS A 232 -21.90 -10.35 -4.89
CA LYS A 232 -21.81 -11.73 -4.36
C LYS A 232 -20.66 -12.53 -4.97
N GLU A 233 -19.97 -11.96 -5.93
CA GLU A 233 -18.83 -12.60 -6.57
C GLU A 233 -17.56 -12.37 -5.73
N PRO A 234 -16.52 -13.20 -5.87
CA PRO A 234 -15.21 -12.91 -5.32
C PRO A 234 -14.71 -11.55 -5.80
N ILE A 235 -14.13 -10.78 -4.90
CA ILE A 235 -13.48 -9.51 -5.27
C ILE A 235 -12.05 -9.84 -5.69
N GLU A 236 -11.75 -9.50 -6.94
CA GLU A 236 -10.43 -9.65 -7.51
C GLU A 236 -10.16 -8.48 -8.45
N PHE A 237 -9.28 -7.58 -8.02
CA PHE A 237 -8.88 -6.43 -8.84
C PHE A 237 -8.07 -6.88 -10.06
N PRO A 238 -8.17 -6.19 -11.21
CA PRO A 238 -7.43 -6.57 -12.41
C PRO A 238 -5.91 -6.57 -12.18
N SER A 239 -5.26 -7.67 -12.59
CA SER A 239 -3.81 -7.82 -12.50
C SER A 239 -3.04 -7.36 -13.74
N GLY A 240 -3.74 -6.75 -14.69
CA GLY A 240 -3.12 -6.30 -15.94
C GLY A 240 -2.82 -7.43 -16.92
N GLU A 241 -2.11 -7.09 -17.97
CA GLU A 241 -1.66 -8.05 -18.99
C GLU A 241 -0.18 -7.84 -19.27
N ALA A 242 0.59 -8.91 -19.26
CA ALA A 242 2.00 -8.84 -19.62
C ALA A 242 2.17 -8.47 -21.10
N PRO A 243 3.17 -7.66 -21.46
CA PRO A 243 3.50 -7.41 -22.85
C PRO A 243 3.78 -8.70 -23.62
N GLN A 244 3.20 -8.85 -24.79
CA GLN A 244 3.38 -10.03 -25.66
C GLN A 244 4.67 -9.95 -26.48
N LYS A 245 5.17 -8.74 -26.75
CA LYS A 245 6.37 -8.54 -27.56
C LYS A 245 7.64 -8.54 -26.72
N PRO A 246 8.76 -9.07 -27.28
CA PRO A 246 10.03 -9.13 -26.56
C PRO A 246 10.59 -7.78 -26.15
N ASP A 247 10.30 -6.72 -26.91
CA ASP A 247 10.69 -5.35 -26.59
C ASP A 247 9.87 -4.73 -25.45
N GLY A 248 8.78 -5.38 -25.07
CA GLY A 248 7.98 -5.01 -23.90
C GLY A 248 7.27 -3.66 -24.00
N LEU A 249 7.26 -3.05 -25.19
CA LEU A 249 7.05 -1.62 -25.29
C LEU A 249 5.59 -1.19 -25.54
N HIS A 250 4.66 -2.05 -25.99
CA HIS A 250 3.44 -1.47 -26.54
C HIS A 250 2.13 -2.27 -26.41
N ASP A 251 2.11 -3.42 -25.78
CA ASP A 251 0.93 -4.29 -25.82
C ASP A 251 0.47 -4.90 -24.49
N GLY A 252 1.04 -4.47 -23.38
CA GLY A 252 0.54 -4.87 -22.07
C GLY A 252 -0.46 -3.86 -21.49
N ARG A 253 -1.26 -4.28 -20.55
CA ARG A 253 -2.17 -3.42 -19.79
C ARG A 253 -1.78 -3.35 -18.32
N MET A 254 -1.83 -2.14 -17.75
CA MET A 254 -1.56 -1.94 -16.33
C MET A 254 -2.65 -2.58 -15.48
N GLY A 255 -2.25 -3.23 -14.40
CA GLY A 255 -3.17 -3.71 -13.39
C GLY A 255 -3.58 -2.65 -12.38
N ALA A 256 -4.28 -3.08 -11.35
CA ALA A 256 -4.70 -2.23 -10.25
C ALA A 256 -3.49 -1.72 -9.46
N VAL A 257 -3.48 -0.41 -9.19
CA VAL A 257 -2.46 0.24 -8.36
C VAL A 257 -3.15 1.04 -7.27
N MET A 258 -2.73 0.82 -6.03
CA MET A 258 -3.10 1.64 -4.88
C MET A 258 -1.85 2.26 -4.25
N LEU A 259 -2.01 3.47 -3.76
CA LEU A 259 -0.97 4.23 -3.08
C LEU A 259 -1.45 4.58 -1.68
N LYS A 260 -0.55 4.54 -0.70
CA LYS A 260 -0.75 5.17 0.60
C LYS A 260 0.47 6.01 0.91
N VAL A 261 0.25 7.28 1.17
CA VAL A 261 1.32 8.24 1.40
C VAL A 261 1.22 8.85 2.78
N SER A 262 2.37 9.15 3.38
CA SER A 262 2.48 9.82 4.67
C SER A 262 3.12 11.18 4.48
N TRP A 263 2.49 12.18 5.08
CA TRP A 263 2.89 13.56 5.00
C TRP A 263 3.25 14.11 6.38
N ARG A 264 4.32 14.86 6.45
CA ARG A 264 4.68 15.69 7.58
C ARG A 264 4.23 17.13 7.32
N ILE A 265 3.59 17.77 8.31
CA ILE A 265 3.26 19.20 8.23
C ILE A 265 4.54 20.00 8.45
N LEU A 266 4.95 20.76 7.44
CA LEU A 266 6.16 21.59 7.50
C LEU A 266 5.86 22.98 8.05
N ASP A 267 6.72 23.43 8.97
CA ASP A 267 6.68 24.79 9.52
C ASP A 267 7.69 25.65 8.73
N PRO A 268 7.27 26.73 8.05
CA PRO A 268 8.14 27.52 7.18
C PRO A 268 9.30 28.21 7.92
N VAL A 269 9.20 28.32 9.24
CA VAL A 269 10.25 28.92 10.08
C VAL A 269 11.16 27.83 10.66
N LYS A 270 10.57 26.83 11.33
CA LYS A 270 11.32 25.78 12.02
C LYS A 270 11.99 24.80 11.06
N ASP A 271 11.32 24.45 9.97
CA ASP A 271 11.81 23.48 8.98
C ASP A 271 12.57 24.15 7.81
N ARG A 272 12.77 25.47 7.86
CA ARG A 272 13.40 26.24 6.76
C ARG A 272 14.70 25.62 6.24
N ALA A 273 15.53 25.11 7.13
CA ALA A 273 16.84 24.55 6.78
C ALA A 273 16.78 23.18 6.08
N VAL A 274 15.65 22.46 6.19
CA VAL A 274 15.47 21.11 5.67
C VAL A 274 14.34 20.99 4.64
N MET A 275 13.55 22.05 4.45
CA MET A 275 12.36 22.02 3.59
C MET A 275 12.67 21.62 2.15
N ASN A 276 13.83 22.00 1.63
CA ASN A 276 14.27 21.64 0.27
C ASN A 276 14.62 20.17 0.08
N LYS A 277 14.66 19.38 1.16
CA LYS A 277 14.88 17.93 1.09
C LYS A 277 13.58 17.15 0.85
N PHE A 278 12.42 17.79 0.97
CA PHE A 278 11.12 17.14 0.83
C PHE A 278 10.50 17.46 -0.53
N HIS A 279 9.88 16.45 -1.13
CA HIS A 279 8.81 16.73 -2.08
C HIS A 279 7.66 17.36 -1.29
N THR A 280 7.19 18.53 -1.75
CA THR A 280 6.23 19.32 -1.00
C THR A 280 5.00 19.66 -1.81
N ILE A 281 3.85 19.66 -1.14
CA ILE A 281 2.59 20.19 -1.68
C ILE A 281 2.00 21.23 -0.73
N ASP A 282 1.33 22.23 -1.30
CA ASP A 282 0.42 23.08 -0.57
C ASP A 282 -0.97 22.43 -0.64
N ALA A 283 -1.47 21.96 0.46
CA ALA A 283 -2.74 21.28 0.53
C ALA A 283 -3.75 21.93 1.47
N LEU A 284 -5.01 21.75 1.17
CA LEU A 284 -6.09 21.96 2.12
C LEU A 284 -6.32 20.66 2.87
N VAL A 285 -6.01 20.67 4.16
CA VAL A 285 -6.24 19.51 5.04
C VAL A 285 -7.62 19.68 5.66
N TYR A 286 -8.51 18.75 5.33
CA TYR A 286 -9.89 18.76 5.82
C TYR A 286 -10.03 17.82 7.00
N LEU A 287 -10.52 18.37 8.11
CA LEU A 287 -10.92 17.61 9.30
C LEU A 287 -12.45 17.57 9.33
N PRO A 288 -13.08 16.43 9.08
CA PRO A 288 -14.52 16.30 9.24
C PRO A 288 -14.85 16.41 10.73
N GLY A 289 -15.77 17.27 11.11
CA GLY A 289 -16.29 17.30 12.47
C GLY A 289 -17.01 15.98 12.78
N GLY A 290 -16.97 15.53 14.01
CA GLY A 290 -17.64 14.33 14.46
C GLY A 290 -17.58 14.18 15.97
N ASP A 291 -18.20 13.11 16.48
CA ASP A 291 -18.27 12.84 17.93
C ASP A 291 -16.88 12.65 18.58
N SER A 292 -15.89 12.25 17.78
CA SER A 292 -14.49 12.06 18.20
C SER A 292 -13.69 13.36 18.24
N THR A 293 -14.11 14.39 17.50
CA THR A 293 -13.45 15.70 17.50
C THR A 293 -14.31 16.72 18.21
N LYS A 294 -13.81 17.30 19.31
CA LYS A 294 -14.49 18.39 20.03
C LYS A 294 -14.62 19.66 19.17
N ALA A 295 -13.91 19.73 18.04
CA ALA A 295 -14.00 20.80 17.08
C ALA A 295 -14.98 20.41 15.96
N GLY A 296 -15.75 21.36 15.47
CA GLY A 296 -16.55 21.20 14.26
C GLY A 296 -15.66 20.99 13.01
N PRO A 297 -16.26 20.75 11.84
CA PRO A 297 -15.50 20.57 10.62
C PRO A 297 -14.59 21.78 10.35
N ALA A 298 -13.35 21.51 9.92
CA ALA A 298 -12.37 22.54 9.65
C ALA A 298 -11.64 22.26 8.34
N CYS A 299 -11.21 23.34 7.67
CA CYS A 299 -10.35 23.26 6.51
C CYS A 299 -9.18 24.22 6.69
N VAL A 300 -7.96 23.72 6.63
CA VAL A 300 -6.76 24.50 6.86
C VAL A 300 -5.74 24.30 5.77
N ARG A 301 -5.10 25.39 5.35
CA ARG A 301 -4.00 25.30 4.41
C ARG A 301 -2.70 24.96 5.13
N LYS A 302 -2.00 23.94 4.64
CA LYS A 302 -0.71 23.47 5.15
C LYS A 302 0.24 23.20 4.01
N THR A 303 1.53 23.44 4.25
CA THR A 303 2.59 22.87 3.41
C THR A 303 2.97 21.53 3.96
N LEU A 304 2.88 20.48 3.14
CA LEU A 304 3.15 19.10 3.49
C LEU A 304 4.43 18.64 2.82
N GLY A 305 5.24 17.88 3.55
CA GLY A 305 6.43 17.20 3.02
C GLY A 305 6.22 15.70 3.03
N LEU A 306 6.48 15.04 1.90
CA LEU A 306 6.36 13.59 1.75
C LEU A 306 7.39 12.89 2.65
N VAL A 307 6.95 11.94 3.47
CA VAL A 307 7.82 11.19 4.39
C VAL A 307 7.70 9.67 4.25
N GLY A 308 6.61 9.16 3.72
CA GLY A 308 6.41 7.73 3.47
C GLY A 308 5.57 7.50 2.23
N PHE A 309 5.86 6.39 1.53
CA PHE A 309 5.23 6.09 0.25
C PHE A 309 5.10 4.58 0.05
N HIS A 310 3.87 4.09 0.06
CA HIS A 310 3.53 2.71 -0.26
C HIS A 310 2.89 2.59 -1.64
N VAL A 311 3.25 1.54 -2.34
CA VAL A 311 2.62 1.13 -3.59
C VAL A 311 2.21 -0.33 -3.49
N GLY A 312 0.93 -0.60 -3.65
CA GLY A 312 0.41 -1.93 -3.97
C GLY A 312 0.11 -1.99 -5.45
N HIS A 313 0.68 -2.96 -6.17
CA HIS A 313 0.48 -3.10 -7.61
C HIS A 313 0.24 -4.56 -7.99
N LYS A 314 -0.87 -4.85 -8.66
CA LYS A 314 -1.17 -6.16 -9.25
C LYS A 314 -0.64 -6.20 -10.67
N THR A 315 0.22 -7.17 -10.95
CA THR A 315 0.76 -7.39 -12.30
C THR A 315 0.35 -8.77 -12.82
N ALA A 316 0.42 -8.98 -14.12
CA ALA A 316 0.09 -10.27 -14.73
C ALA A 316 0.95 -11.43 -14.20
N VAL A 317 2.17 -11.15 -13.75
CA VAL A 317 3.10 -12.15 -13.21
C VAL A 317 3.10 -12.22 -11.69
N ALA A 318 2.52 -11.23 -11.02
CA ALA A 318 2.35 -11.18 -9.57
C ALA A 318 0.93 -10.70 -9.22
N PRO A 319 -0.09 -11.53 -9.47
CA PRO A 319 -1.50 -11.16 -9.29
C PRO A 319 -1.90 -11.02 -7.81
N GLN A 320 -0.99 -11.32 -6.89
CA GLN A 320 -1.18 -11.22 -5.43
C GLN A 320 -0.72 -9.89 -4.84
N TRP A 321 -0.49 -8.87 -5.65
CA TRP A 321 0.10 -7.61 -5.27
C TRP A 321 1.60 -7.68 -4.97
N ILE A 322 2.32 -6.72 -5.52
CA ILE A 322 3.69 -6.38 -5.14
C ILE A 322 3.59 -5.19 -4.19
N TRP A 323 4.18 -5.31 -3.03
CA TRP A 323 4.12 -4.30 -1.97
C TRP A 323 5.44 -3.57 -1.85
N THR A 324 5.46 -2.34 -2.30
CA THR A 324 6.66 -1.48 -2.31
C THR A 324 6.56 -0.45 -1.21
N THR A 325 7.66 -0.18 -0.49
CA THR A 325 7.68 0.86 0.52
C THR A 325 8.94 1.71 0.48
N PHE A 326 8.74 3.03 0.43
CA PHE A 326 9.78 4.06 0.45
C PHE A 326 9.60 5.00 1.63
N GLU A 327 10.71 5.56 2.09
CA GLU A 327 10.74 6.57 3.15
C GLU A 327 11.71 7.69 2.85
N HIS A 328 11.45 8.85 3.50
CA HIS A 328 12.47 9.91 3.58
C HIS A 328 13.62 9.46 4.48
N VAL A 329 14.86 9.70 4.07
CA VAL A 329 16.07 9.22 4.77
C VAL A 329 16.22 9.75 6.19
N ASP A 330 15.68 10.94 6.45
CA ASP A 330 15.75 11.59 7.76
C ASP A 330 14.53 11.28 8.66
N ASN A 331 13.73 10.22 8.38
CA ASN A 331 12.58 9.90 9.23
C ASN A 331 13.00 9.43 10.62
N ALA A 332 13.81 8.38 10.68
CA ALA A 332 14.22 7.74 11.91
C ALA A 332 15.55 7.01 11.74
N PRO A 333 16.38 6.92 12.78
CA PRO A 333 17.61 6.14 12.76
C PRO A 333 17.31 4.63 12.82
N GLN A 334 18.30 3.82 12.44
CA GLN A 334 18.28 2.39 12.72
C GLN A 334 18.40 2.15 14.23
N GLN A 335 17.61 1.26 14.78
CA GLN A 335 17.67 0.95 16.23
C GLN A 335 19.03 0.46 16.63
N LYS A 336 19.67 -0.40 15.84
CA LYS A 336 21.04 -0.89 16.08
C LYS A 336 22.09 0.22 16.24
N ASP A 337 21.90 1.35 15.50
CA ASP A 337 22.85 2.47 15.56
C ASP A 337 22.60 3.35 16.80
N VAL A 338 21.35 3.46 17.23
CA VAL A 338 21.00 4.10 18.52
C VAL A 338 21.60 3.33 19.69
N GLU A 339 21.40 2.01 19.72
CA GLU A 339 21.95 1.10 20.75
C GLU A 339 23.47 1.13 20.78
N ALA A 340 24.11 1.18 19.62
CA ALA A 340 25.57 1.29 19.48
C ALA A 340 26.10 2.71 19.72
N LYS A 341 25.24 3.71 20.02
CA LYS A 341 25.58 5.12 20.22
C LYS A 341 26.33 5.73 19.03
N LYS A 342 25.98 5.34 17.83
CA LYS A 342 26.58 5.82 16.56
C LYS A 342 25.79 6.96 15.90
N ILE A 343 24.72 7.43 16.54
CA ILE A 343 23.90 8.52 16.01
C ILE A 343 24.58 9.86 16.26
N ASP A 344 24.66 10.68 15.22
CA ASP A 344 25.10 12.07 15.36
C ASP A 344 24.02 12.85 16.14
N PRO A 345 24.34 13.41 17.32
CA PRO A 345 23.39 14.16 18.12
C PRO A 345 22.94 15.49 17.47
N LYS A 346 23.59 15.92 16.38
CA LYS A 346 23.22 17.10 15.61
C LYS A 346 22.35 16.78 14.39
N HIS A 347 22.17 15.50 14.06
CA HIS A 347 21.32 15.11 12.93
C HIS A 347 19.85 15.45 13.21
N VAL A 348 19.18 16.01 12.21
CA VAL A 348 17.77 16.40 12.32
C VAL A 348 16.90 15.29 11.72
N TYR A 349 16.25 14.51 12.58
CA TYR A 349 15.26 13.53 12.15
C TYR A 349 13.84 14.09 12.21
N ASN A 350 12.96 13.55 11.41
CA ASN A 350 11.54 13.92 11.40
C ASN A 350 10.79 13.43 12.64
N PHE A 351 11.13 12.21 13.11
CA PHE A 351 10.40 11.51 14.18
C PHE A 351 11.30 10.95 15.29
N TYR A 352 12.51 11.45 15.39
CA TYR A 352 13.47 11.06 16.44
C TYR A 352 14.27 12.29 16.91
N ASP A 353 14.46 12.40 18.22
CA ASP A 353 15.30 13.43 18.83
C ASP A 353 16.59 12.78 19.35
N PRO A 354 17.75 12.97 18.67
CA PRO A 354 19.01 12.36 19.08
C PRO A 354 19.70 13.09 20.24
N SER A 355 19.10 14.17 20.77
CA SER A 355 19.71 14.96 21.84
C SER A 355 19.82 14.16 23.15
N PRO A 356 20.84 14.44 23.99
CA PRO A 356 20.95 13.80 25.29
C PRO A 356 19.72 13.97 26.18
N ALA A 357 18.96 15.08 26.03
CA ALA A 357 17.74 15.33 26.76
C ALA A 357 16.61 14.35 26.43
N ALA A 358 16.64 13.76 25.24
CA ALA A 358 15.66 12.77 24.77
C ALA A 358 16.14 11.32 24.97
N ALA A 359 17.37 11.08 25.38
CA ALA A 359 17.98 9.75 25.46
C ALA A 359 17.25 8.78 26.42
N SER A 360 16.51 9.29 27.40
CA SER A 360 15.72 8.47 28.33
C SER A 360 14.28 8.19 27.84
N ARG A 361 13.87 8.74 26.69
CA ARG A 361 12.52 8.51 26.16
C ARG A 361 12.43 7.11 25.56
N SER A 362 11.36 6.41 25.88
CA SER A 362 11.08 5.11 25.26
C SER A 362 10.81 5.27 23.76
N VAL A 363 11.43 4.40 22.96
CA VAL A 363 11.27 4.40 21.51
C VAL A 363 10.03 3.61 21.10
N ASN A 364 9.46 3.94 19.92
CA ASN A 364 8.35 3.24 19.28
C ASN A 364 7.08 3.10 20.17
N GLN A 365 6.89 4.05 21.08
CA GLN A 365 5.71 4.10 21.93
C GLN A 365 4.64 5.02 21.35
N THR A 366 3.40 4.58 21.45
CA THR A 366 2.24 5.37 21.06
C THR A 366 2.10 6.61 21.95
N PRO A 367 1.65 7.75 21.43
CA PRO A 367 1.39 8.91 22.24
C PRO A 367 0.23 8.64 23.23
N PRO A 368 0.19 9.37 24.36
CA PRO A 368 -0.90 9.22 25.32
C PRO A 368 -2.24 9.72 24.76
N GLN A 369 -3.32 9.02 25.07
CA GLN A 369 -4.67 9.43 24.70
C GLN A 369 -5.13 10.71 25.47
N PRO A 370 -6.12 11.48 24.96
CA PRO A 370 -6.84 11.29 23.69
C PRO A 370 -6.02 11.71 22.47
N TRP A 371 -6.38 11.15 21.30
CA TRP A 371 -5.65 11.36 20.04
C TRP A 371 -6.32 12.32 19.07
N ASP A 372 -7.42 12.93 19.45
CA ASP A 372 -8.21 13.79 18.56
C ASP A 372 -7.43 15.02 18.09
N PRO A 373 -7.16 15.16 16.78
CA PRO A 373 -6.54 16.36 16.25
C PRO A 373 -7.52 17.54 16.30
N ASP A 374 -7.01 18.69 16.63
CA ASP A 374 -7.71 19.97 16.45
C ASP A 374 -7.34 20.59 15.08
N PRO A 375 -7.97 21.70 14.67
CA PRO A 375 -7.64 22.37 13.40
C PRO A 375 -6.20 22.84 13.27
N SER A 376 -5.45 22.94 14.37
CA SER A 376 -4.03 23.27 14.31
C SER A 376 -3.16 22.09 13.90
N PHE A 377 -3.66 20.86 14.04
CA PHE A 377 -2.93 19.61 13.89
C PHE A 377 -1.70 19.49 14.79
N LYS A 378 -1.73 20.19 15.92
CA LYS A 378 -0.72 20.07 16.98
C LYS A 378 -1.18 19.05 18.01
N PHE A 379 -0.27 18.14 18.37
CA PHE A 379 -0.50 17.28 19.51
C PHE A 379 -0.31 18.07 20.82
N ARG A 380 -1.12 17.77 21.80
CA ARG A 380 -1.09 18.43 23.12
C ARG A 380 0.28 18.24 23.82
N ASP A 381 0.54 19.10 24.80
CA ASP A 381 1.70 19.02 25.71
C ASP A 381 3.06 18.98 24.98
N ALA A 382 3.11 19.51 23.75
CA ALA A 382 4.29 19.50 22.89
C ALA A 382 4.94 18.10 22.76
N TYR A 383 4.12 17.03 22.81
CA TYR A 383 4.57 15.66 22.64
C TYR A 383 5.26 15.47 21.27
N LYS A 384 6.27 14.60 21.25
CA LYS A 384 7.04 14.24 20.05
C LYS A 384 7.29 12.74 20.10
N SER A 385 7.01 12.05 19.02
CA SER A 385 7.34 10.65 18.88
C SER A 385 8.87 10.43 18.91
N GLN A 386 9.28 9.28 19.41
CA GLN A 386 10.66 8.85 19.44
C GLN A 386 10.74 7.52 18.69
N ILE A 387 10.98 7.59 17.38
CA ILE A 387 10.88 6.45 16.50
C ILE A 387 12.25 5.96 16.06
N THR A 388 12.42 4.65 16.07
CA THR A 388 13.59 3.96 15.51
C THR A 388 13.11 2.88 14.54
N ARG A 389 13.93 2.57 13.54
CA ARG A 389 13.69 1.46 12.63
C ARG A 389 14.16 0.17 13.27
N THR A 390 13.24 -0.74 13.56
CA THR A 390 13.56 -2.05 14.17
C THR A 390 13.92 -3.10 13.13
N ILE A 391 13.26 -3.09 11.97
CA ILE A 391 13.56 -3.99 10.86
C ILE A 391 14.63 -3.33 10.00
N ALA A 392 15.82 -3.95 9.96
CA ALA A 392 16.93 -3.42 9.18
C ALA A 392 16.65 -3.50 7.68
N ILE A 393 17.07 -2.48 6.94
CA ILE A 393 17.15 -2.53 5.48
C ILE A 393 18.21 -3.56 5.10
N THR A 394 17.94 -4.41 4.13
CA THR A 394 18.89 -5.43 3.67
C THR A 394 20.10 -4.79 2.98
N PRO A 395 21.28 -5.43 3.01
CA PRO A 395 22.45 -4.92 2.30
C PRO A 395 22.21 -4.72 0.81
N GLU A 396 21.40 -5.58 0.19
CA GLU A 396 21.05 -5.51 -1.23
C GLU A 396 20.19 -4.27 -1.52
N ALA A 397 19.18 -3.99 -0.69
CA ALA A 397 18.37 -2.79 -0.80
C ALA A 397 19.18 -1.52 -0.50
N GLU A 398 20.12 -1.57 0.45
CA GLU A 398 21.04 -0.46 0.74
C GLU A 398 21.94 -0.16 -0.47
N GLU A 399 22.45 -1.18 -1.18
CA GLU A 399 23.25 -1.00 -2.40
C GLU A 399 22.44 -0.34 -3.50
N LEU A 400 21.21 -0.83 -3.77
CA LEU A 400 20.29 -0.20 -4.73
C LEU A 400 19.97 1.24 -4.34
N ASN A 401 19.70 1.50 -3.07
CA ASN A 401 19.45 2.85 -2.57
C ASN A 401 20.63 3.79 -2.86
N LYS A 402 21.85 3.32 -2.65
CA LYS A 402 23.06 4.10 -2.94
C LYS A 402 23.14 4.46 -4.43
N ASP A 403 22.87 3.50 -5.30
CA ASP A 403 23.00 3.69 -6.75
C ASP A 403 21.91 4.62 -7.30
N PHE A 404 20.63 4.37 -6.95
CA PHE A 404 19.54 5.21 -7.40
C PHE A 404 19.60 6.62 -6.83
N ARG A 405 19.88 6.78 -5.54
CA ARG A 405 20.04 8.10 -4.92
C ARG A 405 21.22 8.86 -5.51
N SER A 406 22.31 8.18 -5.85
CA SER A 406 23.44 8.80 -6.56
C SER A 406 23.03 9.30 -7.95
N ALA A 407 22.21 8.51 -8.68
CA ALA A 407 21.70 8.90 -9.98
C ALA A 407 20.69 10.06 -9.91
N LEU A 408 19.94 10.16 -8.81
CA LEU A 408 18.95 11.21 -8.53
C LEU A 408 19.56 12.45 -7.86
N LYS A 409 20.89 12.49 -7.70
CA LYS A 409 21.58 13.58 -7.02
C LYS A 409 21.24 14.95 -7.61
N GLY A 410 20.95 15.90 -6.73
CA GLY A 410 20.54 17.26 -7.10
C GLY A 410 19.04 17.42 -7.31
N THR A 411 18.27 16.34 -7.22
CA THR A 411 16.80 16.38 -7.13
C THR A 411 16.34 16.15 -5.69
N VAL A 412 15.10 16.46 -5.38
CA VAL A 412 14.52 16.17 -4.07
C VAL A 412 14.49 14.67 -3.78
N TRP A 413 14.44 13.85 -4.82
CA TRP A 413 14.30 12.38 -4.74
C TRP A 413 15.57 11.66 -4.25
N GLU A 414 16.72 12.32 -4.22
CA GLU A 414 17.93 11.79 -3.56
C GLU A 414 17.74 11.58 -2.05
N ASN A 415 16.71 12.20 -1.46
CA ASN A 415 16.40 12.10 -0.03
C ASN A 415 15.40 10.98 0.31
N TYR A 416 15.08 10.13 -0.65
CA TYR A 416 14.19 8.97 -0.43
C TYR A 416 14.95 7.66 -0.62
N MET A 417 14.51 6.64 0.11
CA MET A 417 15.12 5.31 0.07
C MET A 417 14.06 4.22 0.06
N LEU A 418 14.31 3.17 -0.68
CA LEU A 418 13.55 1.93 -0.60
C LEU A 418 13.84 1.24 0.74
N ILE A 419 12.79 0.81 1.43
CA ILE A 419 12.93 -0.01 2.62
C ILE A 419 13.04 -1.48 2.21
N SER A 420 12.10 -1.97 1.43
CA SER A 420 12.12 -3.22 0.69
C SER A 420 10.84 -3.36 -0.15
N THR A 421 10.76 -4.47 -0.86
CA THR A 421 9.58 -4.92 -1.59
C THR A 421 9.12 -6.25 -1.01
N GLN A 422 7.86 -6.35 -0.63
CA GLN A 422 7.27 -7.62 -0.21
C GLN A 422 6.41 -8.22 -1.32
N TRP A 423 6.53 -9.52 -1.49
CA TRP A 423 5.85 -10.29 -2.54
C TRP A 423 5.53 -11.71 -2.02
N PRO A 424 4.54 -12.43 -2.59
CA PRO A 424 4.25 -13.79 -2.17
C PRO A 424 5.28 -14.76 -2.74
N SER A 425 5.71 -15.73 -1.94
CA SER A 425 6.65 -16.78 -2.36
C SER A 425 6.10 -17.65 -3.49
N ASN A 426 4.78 -17.69 -3.64
CA ASN A 426 4.07 -18.37 -4.72
C ASN A 426 3.03 -17.43 -5.34
N PRO A 427 3.15 -17.05 -6.62
CA PRO A 427 2.19 -16.18 -7.31
C PRO A 427 0.83 -16.83 -7.54
N GLY A 428 0.74 -18.15 -7.45
CA GLY A 428 -0.51 -18.89 -7.53
C GLY A 428 -1.34 -18.86 -6.24
N CYS A 429 -0.92 -18.10 -5.22
CA CYS A 429 -1.71 -17.91 -4.00
C CYS A 429 -3.05 -17.27 -4.35
N ALA A 430 -4.14 -17.97 -4.03
CA ALA A 430 -5.48 -17.47 -4.33
C ALA A 430 -5.81 -16.23 -3.50
N THR A 431 -6.40 -15.24 -4.16
CA THR A 431 -6.90 -14.00 -3.54
C THR A 431 -8.32 -14.17 -3.00
N ASP A 432 -9.01 -15.24 -3.40
CA ASP A 432 -10.42 -15.49 -3.13
C ASP A 432 -10.70 -16.30 -1.85
N LYS A 433 -9.63 -16.74 -1.19
CA LYS A 433 -9.81 -17.51 0.05
C LYS A 433 -10.24 -16.59 1.18
N THR A 434 -11.31 -16.99 1.83
CA THR A 434 -11.67 -16.47 3.15
C THR A 434 -10.41 -16.46 4.02
N PRO A 435 -10.12 -15.36 4.74
CA PRO A 435 -9.01 -15.33 5.68
C PRO A 435 -9.05 -16.61 6.52
N SER A 436 -8.10 -17.49 6.32
CA SER A 436 -8.03 -18.71 7.11
C SER A 436 -7.27 -18.39 8.38
N SER A 437 -7.69 -18.95 9.50
CA SER A 437 -6.93 -18.89 10.74
C SER A 437 -5.55 -19.57 10.65
N GLU A 438 -5.33 -20.30 9.57
CA GLU A 438 -4.08 -20.99 9.25
C GLU A 438 -3.51 -20.38 7.95
N PRO A 439 -2.38 -19.67 8.01
CA PRO A 439 -1.72 -19.16 6.82
C PRO A 439 -1.30 -20.31 5.91
N ASP A 440 -1.60 -20.22 4.63
CA ASP A 440 -1.09 -21.16 3.64
C ASP A 440 0.44 -20.99 3.54
N PRO A 441 1.24 -21.96 3.94
CA PRO A 441 2.70 -21.82 3.93
C PRO A 441 3.27 -21.63 2.51
N SER A 442 2.52 -21.99 1.46
CA SER A 442 2.90 -21.72 0.07
C SER A 442 2.72 -20.25 -0.31
N CYS A 443 2.03 -19.46 0.52
CA CYS A 443 1.74 -18.03 0.31
C CYS A 443 2.54 -17.12 1.25
N ALA A 444 3.66 -17.62 1.78
CA ALA A 444 4.48 -16.85 2.70
C ALA A 444 4.97 -15.52 2.09
N PRO A 445 4.91 -14.41 2.82
CA PRO A 445 5.46 -13.14 2.38
C PRO A 445 6.99 -13.18 2.35
N VAL A 446 7.58 -12.58 1.33
CA VAL A 446 9.03 -12.44 1.19
C VAL A 446 9.36 -10.95 1.00
N PRO A 447 10.16 -10.32 1.87
CA PRO A 447 10.62 -10.83 3.17
C PRO A 447 9.46 -11.04 4.16
N ALA A 448 9.65 -11.88 5.16
CA ALA A 448 8.59 -12.18 6.15
C ALA A 448 8.12 -10.91 6.89
N PHE A 449 9.04 -10.01 7.22
CA PHE A 449 8.75 -8.76 7.92
C PHE A 449 9.17 -7.55 7.08
N LEU A 450 8.29 -6.56 7.03
CA LEU A 450 8.52 -5.28 6.37
C LEU A 450 7.66 -4.21 7.05
N ALA A 451 8.25 -3.09 7.43
CA ALA A 451 7.54 -1.96 8.00
C ALA A 451 8.13 -0.63 7.54
N ASN A 452 7.26 0.33 7.34
CA ASN A 452 7.60 1.74 7.14
C ASN A 452 7.50 2.48 8.48
N THR A 453 8.52 3.24 8.85
CA THR A 453 8.54 3.97 10.13
C THR A 453 7.46 5.03 10.26
N THR A 454 6.84 5.43 9.15
CA THR A 454 5.75 6.43 9.14
C THR A 454 4.36 5.86 8.87
N LEU A 455 4.27 4.62 8.40
CA LEU A 455 3.00 3.99 7.99
C LEU A 455 2.65 2.77 8.86
N GLU A 456 3.64 2.08 9.45
CA GLU A 456 3.50 0.98 10.42
C GLU A 456 4.34 1.23 11.68
N THR A 457 4.39 2.45 12.17
CA THR A 457 5.29 2.94 13.21
C THR A 457 5.33 2.05 14.46
N TYR A 458 4.16 1.66 14.96
CA TYR A 458 3.99 0.96 16.24
C TYR A 458 3.80 -0.55 16.12
N SER A 459 3.81 -1.07 14.88
CA SER A 459 3.71 -2.50 14.57
C SER A 459 5.01 -3.07 13.99
N GLN A 460 6.13 -2.37 14.17
CA GLN A 460 7.43 -2.84 13.72
C GLN A 460 7.90 -4.04 14.54
N GLY A 461 8.48 -5.04 13.88
CA GLY A 461 9.09 -6.19 14.50
C GLY A 461 8.20 -7.44 14.51
N ASP A 462 8.67 -8.46 15.21
CA ASP A 462 7.98 -9.73 15.41
C ASP A 462 6.98 -9.58 16.57
N ILE A 463 5.83 -8.97 16.28
CA ILE A 463 4.74 -8.87 17.23
C ILE A 463 3.72 -9.94 16.84
N PRO A 464 3.42 -10.92 17.71
CA PRO A 464 2.57 -12.06 17.36
C PRO A 464 1.17 -11.73 16.80
N VAL A 465 0.62 -10.57 17.14
CA VAL A 465 -0.74 -10.15 16.75
C VAL A 465 -0.73 -9.12 15.62
N ALA A 466 0.40 -8.46 15.37
CA ALA A 466 0.49 -7.36 14.43
C ALA A 466 1.89 -7.34 13.79
N SER A 467 2.34 -8.50 13.33
CA SER A 467 3.63 -8.58 12.65
C SER A 467 3.67 -7.60 11.49
N SER A 468 4.76 -6.85 11.39
CA SER A 468 4.99 -5.92 10.30
C SER A 468 5.20 -6.67 9.00
N SER A 469 4.09 -7.00 8.35
CA SER A 469 4.04 -7.63 7.04
C SER A 469 2.85 -7.05 6.28
N CYS A 470 3.12 -6.44 5.13
CA CYS A 470 2.07 -5.89 4.26
C CYS A 470 1.03 -6.97 3.95
N MET A 471 1.48 -8.12 3.45
CA MET A 471 0.58 -9.20 3.06
C MET A 471 -0.18 -9.79 4.24
N ALA A 472 0.47 -10.06 5.37
CA ALA A 472 -0.19 -10.64 6.53
C ALA A 472 -1.28 -9.70 7.09
N CYS A 473 -0.99 -8.39 7.17
CA CYS A 473 -1.97 -7.39 7.58
C CYS A 473 -3.11 -7.27 6.57
N HIS A 474 -2.78 -7.11 5.28
CA HIS A 474 -3.75 -6.89 4.22
C HIS A 474 -4.57 -8.13 3.86
N ASN A 475 -4.14 -9.33 4.24
CA ASN A 475 -4.93 -10.56 4.09
C ASN A 475 -6.26 -10.51 4.87
N ASP A 476 -6.33 -9.74 5.95
CA ASP A 476 -7.54 -9.57 6.75
C ASP A 476 -8.49 -8.49 6.22
N ALA A 477 -8.14 -7.84 5.10
CA ALA A 477 -8.94 -6.79 4.51
C ALA A 477 -10.27 -7.32 3.97
N THR A 478 -11.36 -6.60 4.29
CA THR A 478 -12.72 -6.96 3.91
C THR A 478 -13.48 -5.78 3.33
N THR A 479 -14.63 -6.04 2.75
CA THR A 479 -15.64 -5.01 2.46
C THR A 479 -16.17 -4.40 3.74
N PHE A 480 -16.86 -3.26 3.64
CA PHE A 480 -17.57 -2.69 4.78
C PHE A 480 -18.49 -3.72 5.44
N HIS A 481 -18.42 -3.81 6.74
CA HIS A 481 -19.29 -4.67 7.54
C HIS A 481 -19.64 -3.97 8.85
N GLU A 482 -20.87 -4.23 9.33
CA GLU A 482 -21.26 -3.80 10.67
C GLU A 482 -20.44 -4.57 11.71
N PRO A 483 -20.12 -3.98 12.86
CA PRO A 483 -19.43 -4.67 13.93
C PRO A 483 -20.12 -6.00 14.25
N ASN A 484 -19.34 -7.09 14.34
CA ASN A 484 -19.83 -8.46 14.59
C ASN A 484 -20.67 -9.10 13.47
N SER A 485 -20.72 -8.52 12.27
CA SER A 485 -21.38 -9.16 11.14
C SER A 485 -20.62 -10.42 10.71
N PRO A 486 -21.30 -11.56 10.53
CA PRO A 486 -20.68 -12.75 9.96
C PRO A 486 -20.43 -12.64 8.44
N ASN A 487 -20.99 -11.62 7.78
CA ASN A 487 -20.96 -11.47 6.33
C ASN A 487 -19.79 -10.56 5.88
N LYS A 488 -18.59 -10.87 6.34
CA LYS A 488 -17.37 -10.26 5.82
C LYS A 488 -17.01 -10.89 4.49
N MET A 489 -16.82 -10.09 3.46
CA MET A 489 -16.32 -10.55 2.18
C MET A 489 -14.86 -10.10 2.05
N PRO A 490 -13.90 -11.00 1.76
CA PRO A 490 -12.53 -10.62 1.47
C PRO A 490 -12.48 -9.59 0.34
N SER A 491 -11.60 -8.63 0.43
CA SER A 491 -11.51 -7.48 -0.49
C SER A 491 -10.21 -7.45 -1.30
N ASP A 492 -9.68 -8.63 -1.62
CA ASP A 492 -8.45 -8.76 -2.40
C ASP A 492 -7.30 -7.92 -1.82
N PHE A 493 -7.00 -8.14 -0.55
CA PHE A 493 -5.93 -7.46 0.20
C PHE A 493 -6.07 -5.94 0.32
N THR A 494 -7.23 -5.32 0.06
CA THR A 494 -7.37 -3.87 0.17
C THR A 494 -8.39 -3.40 1.21
N PHE A 495 -7.94 -2.62 2.18
CA PHE A 495 -8.81 -1.96 3.16
C PHE A 495 -9.62 -0.78 2.58
N THR A 496 -9.41 -0.43 1.31
CA THR A 496 -10.12 0.69 0.69
C THR A 496 -11.63 0.49 0.65
N LEU A 497 -12.08 -0.77 0.52
CA LEU A 497 -13.52 -1.08 0.45
C LEU A 497 -14.23 -0.98 1.81
N GLU A 498 -13.52 -1.03 2.91
CA GLU A 498 -14.11 -0.79 4.25
C GLU A 498 -14.59 0.66 4.43
N LYS A 499 -14.09 1.58 3.62
CA LYS A 499 -14.42 3.00 3.67
C LYS A 499 -15.70 3.38 2.93
N ALA A 500 -16.45 2.42 2.37
CA ALA A 500 -17.74 2.68 1.72
C ALA A 500 -18.78 3.24 2.71
N HIS A 501 -19.62 4.17 2.23
CA HIS A 501 -20.68 4.85 2.97
C HIS A 501 -22.08 4.48 2.50
#